data_62549eb64703b4fcbb573fc600488bb1
#
_entry.id   62549eb64703b4fcbb573fc600488bb1
#
_cell.length_a   1.000
_cell.length_b   1.000
_cell.length_c   1.000
_cell.angle_alpha   90.00
_cell.angle_beta   90.00
_cell.angle_gamma   90.00
#
_symmetry.space_group_name_H-M   'P 1'
#
loop_
_entity.id
_entity.type
_entity.pdbx_description
1 polymer ?
#
loop_
_entity_poly.entity_id
_entity_poly.type
_entity_poly.pdbx_seq_one_letter_code
_entity_poly.pdbx_strand_id
1 'polypeptide(L)'
;DLYADSRKWMREGWVDYIAPQVYFSSGFDRVPYKNLVDWWIDNSYGRHLYVGMGAYRVGYKERDKTWANPNEIPNQVRYMRDNEADGSIFFSSRSLKNNSLGFADSLRHNFFQYPALVPTMPWKDNVPPLSPKSLKATLLTNALELFWEKPNPAQDGDLAKYYIIYRFEPDEKATAYDPRRIIGMCYEGERFVDKTVRSGQRYVYYVTSVDRLHNE
;
A
#
# COMPACT_ATOMS: atom_id res chain seq x y z
N ASP A 1 -24.23 -15.66 -17.34
CA ASP A 1 -23.21 -16.40 -16.63
C ASP A 1 -21.91 -16.38 -17.43
N LEU A 2 -20.80 -16.08 -16.76
CA LEU A 2 -19.48 -16.01 -17.41
C LEU A 2 -18.72 -17.34 -17.34
N TYR A 3 -19.32 -18.37 -16.76
CA TYR A 3 -18.72 -19.71 -16.53
C TYR A 3 -17.32 -19.63 -15.89
N ALA A 4 -17.07 -18.62 -15.04
CA ALA A 4 -15.83 -18.37 -14.35
C ALA A 4 -16.05 -18.55 -12.85
N ASP A 5 -15.44 -19.59 -12.27
CA ASP A 5 -15.46 -19.82 -10.83
C ASP A 5 -14.25 -19.16 -10.17
N SER A 6 -14.29 -17.83 -10.02
CA SER A 6 -13.22 -17.05 -9.41
C SER A 6 -12.98 -17.41 -7.94
N ARG A 7 -14.01 -17.82 -7.23
CA ARG A 7 -13.88 -18.35 -5.86
C ARG A 7 -13.03 -19.62 -5.82
N LYS A 8 -13.25 -20.54 -6.75
CA LYS A 8 -12.42 -21.74 -6.90
C LYS A 8 -10.97 -21.39 -7.18
N TRP A 9 -10.72 -20.41 -8.07
CA TRP A 9 -9.35 -20.01 -8.39
C TRP A 9 -8.58 -19.51 -7.17
N MET A 10 -9.24 -18.75 -6.29
CA MET A 10 -8.67 -18.32 -5.02
C MET A 10 -8.42 -19.50 -4.08
N ARG A 11 -9.42 -20.36 -3.88
CA ARG A 11 -9.36 -21.50 -2.98
C ARG A 11 -8.27 -22.51 -3.36
N GLU A 12 -8.17 -22.79 -4.67
CA GLU A 12 -7.16 -23.73 -5.19
C GLU A 12 -5.78 -23.07 -5.37
N GLY A 13 -5.66 -21.77 -5.11
CA GLY A 13 -4.40 -21.05 -5.22
C GLY A 13 -3.89 -20.86 -6.66
N TRP A 14 -4.79 -20.84 -7.64
CA TRP A 14 -4.42 -20.65 -9.05
C TRP A 14 -4.11 -19.20 -9.39
N VAL A 15 -4.52 -18.27 -8.53
CA VAL A 15 -4.24 -16.84 -8.64
C VAL A 15 -3.68 -16.33 -7.32
N ASP A 16 -2.87 -15.28 -7.39
CA ASP A 16 -2.24 -14.67 -6.24
C ASP A 16 -3.11 -13.55 -5.65
N TYR A 17 -3.98 -12.96 -6.45
CA TYR A 17 -4.91 -11.93 -6.04
C TYR A 17 -6.18 -11.96 -6.87
N ILE A 18 -7.20 -11.28 -6.36
CA ILE A 18 -8.41 -10.96 -7.10
C ILE A 18 -8.76 -9.49 -6.96
N ALA A 19 -9.35 -8.92 -8.02
CA ALA A 19 -9.79 -7.54 -8.05
C ALA A 19 -11.25 -7.43 -8.53
N PRO A 20 -12.24 -7.77 -7.67
CA PRO A 20 -13.64 -7.71 -8.03
C PRO A 20 -14.09 -6.26 -8.28
N GLN A 21 -14.94 -6.07 -9.28
CA GLN A 21 -15.53 -4.77 -9.62
C GLN A 21 -16.73 -4.47 -8.71
N VAL A 22 -16.48 -3.97 -7.51
CA VAL A 22 -17.51 -3.60 -6.52
C VAL A 22 -17.97 -2.17 -6.79
N TYR A 23 -18.64 -1.95 -7.93
CA TYR A 23 -19.07 -0.61 -8.38
C TYR A 23 -20.46 -0.22 -7.85
N PHE A 24 -20.79 -0.62 -6.64
CA PHE A 24 -22.03 -0.29 -5.93
C PHE A 24 -21.75 0.72 -4.83
N SER A 25 -22.75 1.52 -4.49
CA SER A 25 -22.64 2.43 -3.35
C SER A 25 -22.96 1.74 -2.04
N SER A 26 -22.63 2.40 -0.94
CA SER A 26 -23.02 1.94 0.41
C SER A 26 -24.53 1.98 0.63
N GLY A 27 -25.27 2.82 -0.11
CA GLY A 27 -26.73 2.97 -0.03
C GLY A 27 -27.51 2.21 -1.10
N PHE A 28 -26.88 1.34 -1.88
CA PHE A 28 -27.60 0.54 -2.88
C PHE A 28 -28.22 -0.70 -2.24
N ASP A 29 -29.53 -0.65 -1.97
CA ASP A 29 -30.24 -1.64 -1.14
C ASP A 29 -30.18 -3.08 -1.65
N ARG A 30 -30.14 -3.29 -2.97
CA ARG A 30 -30.13 -4.65 -3.55
C ARG A 30 -28.82 -5.38 -3.29
N VAL A 31 -27.70 -4.67 -3.38
CA VAL A 31 -26.34 -5.21 -3.22
C VAL A 31 -25.47 -4.13 -2.59
N PRO A 32 -25.55 -3.92 -1.28
CA PRO A 32 -24.74 -2.94 -0.58
C PRO A 32 -23.25 -3.21 -0.74
N TYR A 33 -22.46 -2.16 -0.90
CA TYR A 33 -21.00 -2.25 -1.04
C TYR A 33 -20.38 -3.14 0.05
N LYS A 34 -20.75 -2.90 1.30
CA LYS A 34 -20.21 -3.63 2.45
C LYS A 34 -20.40 -5.14 2.34
N ASN A 35 -21.60 -5.58 2.02
CA ASN A 35 -21.90 -7.03 1.93
C ASN A 35 -21.05 -7.73 0.87
N LEU A 36 -20.74 -7.04 -0.24
CA LEU A 36 -19.87 -7.59 -1.27
C LEU A 36 -18.43 -7.64 -0.81
N VAL A 37 -17.94 -6.59 -0.14
CA VAL A 37 -16.56 -6.57 0.38
C VAL A 37 -16.38 -7.67 1.42
N ASP A 38 -17.31 -7.79 2.38
CA ASP A 38 -17.29 -8.84 3.41
C ASP A 38 -17.26 -10.24 2.77
N TRP A 39 -18.13 -10.46 1.79
CA TRP A 39 -18.17 -11.74 1.09
C TRP A 39 -16.84 -12.07 0.37
N TRP A 40 -16.19 -11.06 -0.25
CA TRP A 40 -14.89 -11.26 -0.90
C TRP A 40 -13.78 -11.50 0.11
N ILE A 41 -13.79 -10.81 1.26
CA ILE A 41 -12.84 -11.04 2.36
C ILE A 41 -12.96 -12.49 2.85
N ASP A 42 -14.18 -12.94 3.18
CA ASP A 42 -14.45 -14.31 3.64
C ASP A 42 -14.08 -15.39 2.61
N ASN A 43 -14.00 -15.02 1.33
CA ASN A 43 -13.67 -15.94 0.24
C ASN A 43 -12.34 -15.63 -0.44
N SER A 44 -11.44 -14.90 0.22
CA SER A 44 -10.08 -14.62 -0.28
C SER A 44 -9.12 -15.81 -0.13
N TYR A 45 -9.38 -16.70 0.83
CA TYR A 45 -8.56 -17.89 1.13
C TYR A 45 -7.07 -17.58 1.33
N GLY A 46 -6.77 -16.43 1.95
CA GLY A 46 -5.41 -15.97 2.19
C GLY A 46 -4.67 -15.47 0.94
N ARG A 47 -5.37 -15.21 -0.16
CA ARG A 47 -4.86 -14.50 -1.33
C ARG A 47 -5.23 -13.03 -1.24
N HIS A 48 -4.49 -12.15 -1.92
CA HIS A 48 -4.75 -10.73 -1.86
C HIS A 48 -6.10 -10.35 -2.48
N LEU A 49 -6.79 -9.45 -1.81
CA LEU A 49 -8.03 -8.84 -2.27
C LEU A 49 -7.82 -7.34 -2.54
N TYR A 50 -7.91 -6.94 -3.80
CA TYR A 50 -7.92 -5.53 -4.21
C TYR A 50 -9.31 -5.11 -4.66
N VAL A 51 -10.00 -4.31 -3.87
CA VAL A 51 -11.38 -3.95 -4.17
C VAL A 51 -11.46 -2.91 -5.29
N GLY A 52 -12.10 -3.28 -6.40
CA GLY A 52 -12.37 -2.38 -7.53
C GLY A 52 -13.51 -1.43 -7.20
N MET A 53 -13.26 -0.11 -7.25
CA MET A 53 -14.20 0.95 -6.88
C MET A 53 -14.64 1.76 -8.09
N GLY A 54 -15.94 2.06 -8.16
CA GLY A 54 -16.56 2.83 -9.24
C GLY A 54 -16.40 4.34 -9.09
N ALA A 55 -15.17 4.85 -9.02
CA ALA A 55 -14.88 6.26 -8.82
C ALA A 55 -15.53 7.20 -9.87
N TYR A 56 -15.80 6.68 -11.07
CA TYR A 56 -16.49 7.43 -12.14
C TYR A 56 -17.93 7.80 -11.77
N ARG A 57 -18.52 7.15 -10.79
CA ARG A 57 -19.89 7.40 -10.35
C ARG A 57 -20.04 8.61 -9.43
N VAL A 58 -18.94 9.09 -8.83
CA VAL A 58 -18.98 10.25 -7.92
C VAL A 58 -19.53 11.47 -8.63
N GLY A 59 -20.59 12.04 -8.05
CA GLY A 59 -21.33 13.16 -8.63
C GLY A 59 -22.58 12.77 -9.45
N TYR A 60 -22.77 11.48 -9.78
CA TYR A 60 -24.00 11.02 -10.45
C TYR A 60 -25.20 11.03 -9.49
N LYS A 61 -26.31 11.58 -9.91
CA LYS A 61 -27.52 11.78 -9.07
C LYS A 61 -28.76 11.01 -9.55
N GLU A 62 -28.72 10.47 -10.77
CA GLU A 62 -29.95 10.05 -11.46
C GLU A 62 -30.55 8.74 -10.96
N ARG A 63 -29.72 7.78 -10.52
CA ARG A 63 -30.20 6.44 -10.10
C ARG A 63 -29.94 6.12 -8.64
N ASP A 64 -28.85 6.66 -8.10
CA ASP A 64 -28.39 6.39 -6.75
C ASP A 64 -27.80 7.68 -6.16
N LYS A 65 -28.58 8.32 -5.30
CA LYS A 65 -28.22 9.61 -4.69
C LYS A 65 -26.98 9.51 -3.77
N THR A 66 -26.60 8.32 -3.34
CA THR A 66 -25.43 8.10 -2.49
C THR A 66 -24.16 8.60 -3.17
N TRP A 67 -24.08 8.48 -4.49
CA TRP A 67 -22.94 8.98 -5.28
C TRP A 67 -22.82 10.51 -5.31
N ALA A 68 -23.83 11.25 -4.85
CA ALA A 68 -23.74 12.70 -4.65
C ALA A 68 -23.02 13.08 -3.34
N ASN A 69 -22.75 12.10 -2.47
CA ASN A 69 -21.98 12.31 -1.26
C ASN A 69 -20.47 12.34 -1.58
N PRO A 70 -19.74 13.44 -1.27
CA PRO A 70 -18.29 13.51 -1.50
C PRO A 70 -17.50 12.47 -0.68
N ASN A 71 -18.08 11.98 0.41
CA ASN A 71 -17.46 10.99 1.27
C ASN A 71 -17.75 9.54 0.88
N GLU A 72 -18.49 9.27 -0.19
CA GLU A 72 -18.84 7.88 -0.54
C GLU A 72 -17.58 7.03 -0.80
N ILE A 73 -16.70 7.44 -1.72
CA ILE A 73 -15.44 6.73 -1.98
C ILE A 73 -14.50 6.74 -0.76
N PRO A 74 -14.26 7.87 -0.06
CA PRO A 74 -13.51 7.88 1.20
C PRO A 74 -14.04 6.88 2.24
N ASN A 75 -15.35 6.79 2.41
CA ASN A 75 -15.96 5.84 3.36
C ASN A 75 -15.80 4.37 2.90
N GLN A 76 -15.89 4.11 1.60
CA GLN A 76 -15.61 2.78 1.04
C GLN A 76 -14.14 2.37 1.29
N VAL A 77 -13.18 3.28 1.09
CA VAL A 77 -11.75 3.03 1.38
C VAL A 77 -11.54 2.76 2.87
N ARG A 78 -12.18 3.55 3.75
CA ARG A 78 -12.10 3.31 5.19
C ARG A 78 -12.62 1.93 5.56
N TYR A 79 -13.83 1.61 5.10
CA TYR A 79 -14.45 0.32 5.37
C TYR A 79 -13.58 -0.86 4.95
N MET A 80 -13.04 -0.81 3.74
CA MET A 80 -12.15 -1.82 3.20
C MET A 80 -10.89 -2.01 4.08
N ARG A 81 -10.27 -0.89 4.52
CA ARG A 81 -9.08 -0.95 5.39
C ARG A 81 -9.38 -1.47 6.78
N ASP A 82 -10.51 -1.06 7.36
CA ASP A 82 -10.94 -1.50 8.69
C ASP A 82 -11.28 -3.00 8.72
N ASN A 83 -11.52 -3.60 7.54
CA ASN A 83 -11.82 -5.02 7.36
C ASN A 83 -10.70 -5.78 6.61
N GLU A 84 -9.47 -5.25 6.61
CA GLU A 84 -8.25 -5.94 6.19
C GLU A 84 -8.18 -6.36 4.72
N ALA A 85 -8.90 -5.68 3.81
CA ALA A 85 -8.63 -5.85 2.39
C ALA A 85 -7.29 -5.21 2.00
N ASP A 86 -6.51 -5.86 1.15
CA ASP A 86 -5.12 -5.50 0.85
C ASP A 86 -4.97 -4.20 0.07
N GLY A 87 -5.98 -3.78 -0.68
CA GLY A 87 -5.91 -2.53 -1.42
C GLY A 87 -7.13 -2.19 -2.24
N SER A 88 -7.04 -1.06 -2.96
CA SER A 88 -8.11 -0.52 -3.78
C SER A 88 -7.67 -0.23 -5.20
N ILE A 89 -8.55 -0.48 -6.16
CA ILE A 89 -8.36 -0.14 -7.57
C ILE A 89 -9.47 0.82 -7.99
N PHE A 90 -9.11 2.02 -8.43
CA PHE A 90 -10.08 3.03 -8.83
C PHE A 90 -10.33 3.01 -10.34
N PHE A 91 -11.55 2.76 -10.75
CA PHE A 91 -11.95 2.93 -12.11
C PHE A 91 -12.62 4.30 -12.30
N SER A 92 -11.93 5.26 -12.89
CA SER A 92 -10.65 5.16 -13.56
C SER A 92 -9.72 6.31 -13.10
N SER A 93 -8.48 6.33 -13.58
CA SER A 93 -7.53 7.44 -13.36
C SER A 93 -8.09 8.80 -13.78
N ARG A 94 -8.92 8.83 -14.82
CA ARG A 94 -9.64 10.04 -15.27
C ARG A 94 -10.53 10.61 -14.15
N SER A 95 -11.19 9.75 -13.37
CA SER A 95 -12.05 10.18 -12.27
C SER A 95 -11.25 10.81 -11.14
N LEU A 96 -10.07 10.26 -10.83
CA LEU A 96 -9.14 10.87 -9.87
C LEU A 96 -8.64 12.23 -10.35
N LYS A 97 -8.30 12.35 -11.65
CA LYS A 97 -7.88 13.62 -12.24
C LYS A 97 -8.99 14.67 -12.24
N ASN A 98 -10.23 14.28 -12.52
CA ASN A 98 -11.38 15.17 -12.52
C ASN A 98 -11.78 15.62 -11.10
N ASN A 99 -11.42 14.86 -10.08
CA ASN A 99 -11.65 15.16 -8.67
C ASN A 99 -13.09 15.60 -8.35
N SER A 100 -14.08 14.92 -8.91
CA SER A 100 -15.49 15.23 -8.69
C SER A 100 -15.82 15.30 -7.20
N LEU A 101 -16.48 16.38 -6.76
CA LEU A 101 -16.81 16.65 -5.35
C LEU A 101 -15.60 16.63 -4.38
N GLY A 102 -14.36 16.74 -4.87
CA GLY A 102 -13.15 16.77 -4.04
C GLY A 102 -12.73 15.42 -3.44
N PHE A 103 -13.29 14.29 -3.93
CA PHE A 103 -13.02 12.99 -3.34
C PHE A 103 -11.54 12.56 -3.48
N ALA A 104 -10.89 12.89 -4.59
CA ALA A 104 -9.48 12.55 -4.81
C ALA A 104 -8.55 13.31 -3.85
N ASP A 105 -8.84 14.58 -3.57
CA ASP A 105 -8.11 15.36 -2.55
C ASP A 105 -8.33 14.78 -1.16
N SER A 106 -9.57 14.38 -0.83
CA SER A 106 -9.87 13.69 0.42
C SER A 106 -9.07 12.39 0.56
N LEU A 107 -8.95 11.60 -0.50
CA LEU A 107 -8.13 10.40 -0.49
C LEU A 107 -6.65 10.71 -0.27
N ARG A 108 -6.11 11.70 -1.00
CA ARG A 108 -4.70 12.10 -0.90
C ARG A 108 -4.34 12.53 0.52
N HIS A 109 -5.16 13.38 1.15
CA HIS A 109 -4.83 13.99 2.43
C HIS A 109 -5.15 13.10 3.64
N ASN A 110 -6.05 12.11 3.49
CA ASN A 110 -6.48 11.29 4.62
C ASN A 110 -5.99 9.84 4.54
N PHE A 111 -5.93 9.25 3.34
CA PHE A 111 -5.68 7.81 3.20
C PHE A 111 -4.36 7.48 2.52
N PHE A 112 -3.90 8.32 1.60
CA PHE A 112 -2.71 8.07 0.78
C PHE A 112 -1.63 9.15 0.94
N GLN A 113 -1.55 9.75 2.12
CA GLN A 113 -0.55 10.77 2.44
C GLN A 113 0.85 10.19 2.69
N TYR A 114 0.93 8.92 3.00
CA TYR A 114 2.19 8.20 3.24
C TYR A 114 2.40 7.09 2.22
N PRO A 115 3.65 6.72 1.93
CA PRO A 115 3.94 5.55 1.11
C PRO A 115 3.28 4.29 1.68
N ALA A 116 2.84 3.39 0.82
CA ALA A 116 2.38 2.07 1.21
C ALA A 116 3.44 1.03 0.84
N LEU A 117 3.68 0.08 1.72
CA LEU A 117 4.43 -1.12 1.41
C LEU A 117 3.56 -2.05 0.56
N VAL A 118 4.18 -2.76 -0.35
CA VAL A 118 3.48 -3.79 -1.12
C VAL A 118 3.19 -4.98 -0.20
N PRO A 119 1.98 -5.52 -0.17
CA PRO A 119 1.67 -6.69 0.65
C PRO A 119 2.56 -7.89 0.30
N THR A 120 3.03 -8.60 1.31
CA THR A 120 3.83 -9.83 1.15
C THR A 120 2.99 -10.98 0.63
N MET A 121 3.64 -11.98 0.01
CA MET A 121 2.98 -13.20 -0.49
C MET A 121 3.48 -14.44 0.28
N PRO A 122 3.09 -14.61 1.55
CA PRO A 122 3.64 -15.66 2.41
C PRO A 122 3.36 -17.09 1.91
N TRP A 123 2.38 -17.27 1.02
CA TRP A 123 2.13 -18.55 0.34
C TRP A 123 3.15 -18.89 -0.75
N LYS A 124 4.00 -17.96 -1.13
CA LYS A 124 5.11 -18.16 -2.08
C LYS A 124 6.45 -18.17 -1.37
N ASP A 125 6.64 -17.24 -0.46
CA ASP A 125 7.86 -17.08 0.31
C ASP A 125 7.57 -16.21 1.54
N ASN A 126 8.07 -16.64 2.68
CA ASN A 126 7.94 -15.93 3.96
C ASN A 126 9.29 -15.76 4.68
N VAL A 127 10.40 -15.93 3.95
CA VAL A 127 11.74 -15.74 4.49
C VAL A 127 12.22 -14.34 4.16
N PRO A 128 12.32 -13.42 5.14
CA PRO A 128 12.78 -12.08 4.87
C PRO A 128 14.26 -12.05 4.47
N PRO A 129 14.70 -11.08 3.66
CA PRO A 129 16.10 -10.91 3.32
C PRO A 129 16.92 -10.50 4.55
N LEU A 130 18.22 -10.74 4.52
CA LEU A 130 19.11 -10.28 5.59
C LEU A 130 19.19 -8.75 5.60
N SER A 131 19.33 -8.16 6.80
CA SER A 131 19.48 -6.72 6.96
C SER A 131 20.76 -6.19 6.30
N PRO A 132 20.76 -4.95 5.79
CA PRO A 132 21.95 -4.26 5.34
C PRO A 132 23.00 -4.16 6.45
N LYS A 133 24.26 -4.09 6.09
CA LYS A 133 25.36 -3.99 7.04
C LYS A 133 26.04 -2.63 6.97
N SER A 134 26.76 -2.28 8.01
CA SER A 134 27.70 -1.13 8.01
C SER A 134 27.04 0.19 7.58
N LEU A 135 25.79 0.48 8.00
CA LEU A 135 25.15 1.74 7.68
C LEU A 135 25.99 2.92 8.19
N LYS A 136 26.35 3.82 7.30
CA LYS A 136 27.12 5.04 7.57
C LYS A 136 26.37 6.25 7.04
N ALA A 137 26.60 7.39 7.69
CA ALA A 137 26.03 8.67 7.29
C ALA A 137 27.14 9.71 7.10
N THR A 138 27.08 10.45 6.02
CA THR A 138 28.01 11.56 5.72
C THR A 138 27.22 12.84 5.54
N LEU A 139 27.55 13.87 6.30
CA LEU A 139 26.92 15.17 6.17
C LEU A 139 27.45 15.89 4.91
N LEU A 140 26.55 16.30 4.05
CA LEU A 140 26.82 17.21 2.91
C LEU A 140 26.38 18.62 3.27
N THR A 141 26.60 19.60 2.38
CA THR A 141 26.28 21.00 2.63
C THR A 141 24.82 21.23 3.04
N ASN A 142 23.85 20.59 2.37
CA ASN A 142 22.41 20.72 2.62
C ASN A 142 21.69 19.38 2.55
N ALA A 143 22.38 18.28 2.84
CA ALA A 143 21.80 16.93 2.77
C ALA A 143 22.60 15.99 3.66
N LEU A 144 22.06 14.80 3.89
CA LEU A 144 22.76 13.71 4.56
C LEU A 144 22.75 12.51 3.61
N GLU A 145 23.92 11.97 3.39
CA GLU A 145 24.12 10.81 2.53
C GLU A 145 24.29 9.58 3.37
N LEU A 146 23.51 8.55 3.08
CA LEU A 146 23.54 7.23 3.70
C LEU A 146 24.18 6.24 2.76
N PHE A 147 25.03 5.37 3.30
CA PHE A 147 25.63 4.23 2.61
C PHE A 147 25.51 2.99 3.48
N TRP A 148 25.33 1.85 2.85
CA TRP A 148 25.33 0.56 3.53
C TRP A 148 25.96 -0.50 2.66
N GLU A 149 26.30 -1.63 3.24
CA GLU A 149 26.77 -2.78 2.51
C GLU A 149 25.60 -3.71 2.17
N LYS A 150 25.62 -4.21 0.94
CA LYS A 150 24.64 -5.21 0.49
C LYS A 150 24.68 -6.43 1.41
N PRO A 151 23.51 -6.92 1.89
CA PRO A 151 23.46 -8.15 2.68
C PRO A 151 23.83 -9.38 1.82
N ASN A 152 24.24 -10.43 2.50
CA ASN A 152 24.36 -11.76 1.89
C ASN A 152 22.97 -12.29 1.52
N PRO A 153 22.87 -13.33 0.66
CA PRO A 153 21.62 -14.03 0.42
C PRO A 153 20.98 -14.51 1.74
N ALA A 154 19.68 -14.52 1.80
CA ALA A 154 18.93 -15.11 2.90
C ALA A 154 19.03 -16.64 2.89
N GLN A 155 18.40 -17.30 3.88
CA GLN A 155 18.50 -18.75 4.03
C GLN A 155 17.93 -19.53 2.82
N ASP A 156 16.94 -18.98 2.15
CA ASP A 156 16.31 -19.50 0.94
C ASP A 156 17.09 -19.16 -0.36
N GLY A 157 18.15 -18.34 -0.25
CA GLY A 157 18.96 -17.86 -1.35
C GLY A 157 18.51 -16.55 -1.96
N ASP A 158 17.41 -15.97 -1.51
CA ASP A 158 16.92 -14.70 -2.04
C ASP A 158 17.82 -13.52 -1.61
N LEU A 159 17.92 -12.55 -2.52
CA LEU A 159 18.71 -11.34 -2.35
C LEU A 159 17.80 -10.14 -2.06
N ALA A 160 18.34 -9.16 -1.35
CA ALA A 160 17.71 -7.85 -1.30
C ALA A 160 17.48 -7.31 -2.73
N LYS A 161 16.23 -6.95 -3.02
CA LYS A 161 15.80 -6.39 -4.31
C LYS A 161 15.80 -4.88 -4.28
N TYR A 162 15.40 -4.31 -3.16
CA TYR A 162 15.45 -2.87 -2.89
C TYR A 162 15.53 -2.62 -1.39
N TYR A 163 15.67 -1.36 -1.00
CA TYR A 163 15.80 -0.95 0.39
C TYR A 163 14.75 0.10 0.73
N ILE A 164 14.29 0.08 2.00
CA ILE A 164 13.41 1.12 2.55
C ILE A 164 14.21 1.94 3.56
N ILE A 165 14.11 3.25 3.46
CA ILE A 165 14.80 4.18 4.33
C ILE A 165 13.79 4.83 5.26
N TYR A 166 13.98 4.61 6.56
CA TYR A 166 13.19 5.22 7.63
C TYR A 166 14.00 6.29 8.34
N ARG A 167 13.31 7.35 8.77
CA ARG A 167 13.88 8.42 9.57
C ARG A 167 12.98 8.72 10.76
N PHE A 168 13.60 8.75 11.95
CA PHE A 168 12.94 9.03 13.23
C PHE A 168 13.59 10.22 13.92
N GLU A 169 12.84 10.88 14.80
CA GLU A 169 13.40 11.82 15.75
C GLU A 169 14.16 11.02 16.86
N PRO A 170 15.16 11.64 17.56
CA PRO A 170 16.03 10.92 18.50
C PRO A 170 15.30 10.21 19.64
N ASP A 171 14.19 10.82 20.10
CA ASP A 171 13.43 10.33 21.26
C ASP A 171 12.25 9.40 20.86
N GLU A 172 12.09 9.12 19.56
CA GLU A 172 11.08 8.21 19.08
C GLU A 172 11.53 6.75 19.19
N LYS A 173 10.61 5.90 19.63
CA LYS A 173 10.82 4.46 19.50
C LYS A 173 10.82 4.10 18.00
N ALA A 174 11.99 3.79 17.50
CA ALA A 174 12.13 3.37 16.12
C ALA A 174 11.42 2.02 15.91
N THR A 175 10.52 1.99 14.94
CA THR A 175 9.74 0.80 14.57
C THR A 175 9.79 0.69 13.04
N ALA A 176 10.37 -0.38 12.51
CA ALA A 176 10.21 -0.73 11.11
C ALA A 176 8.70 -0.88 10.79
N TYR A 177 8.33 -0.76 9.54
CA TYR A 177 6.94 -0.84 9.06
C TYR A 177 6.03 0.36 9.39
N ASP A 178 6.55 1.46 9.97
CA ASP A 178 5.75 2.68 10.09
C ASP A 178 5.83 3.52 8.80
N PRO A 179 4.78 3.54 7.95
CA PRO A 179 4.82 4.25 6.68
C PRO A 179 5.00 5.76 6.84
N ARG A 180 4.69 6.33 8.01
CA ARG A 180 4.90 7.74 8.32
C ARG A 180 6.38 8.12 8.41
N ARG A 181 7.23 7.14 8.62
CA ARG A 181 8.68 7.30 8.80
C ARG A 181 9.49 6.95 7.56
N ILE A 182 8.83 6.43 6.53
CA ILE A 182 9.48 6.15 5.24
C ILE A 182 9.78 7.49 4.54
N ILE A 183 11.06 7.75 4.30
CA ILE A 183 11.52 8.93 3.57
C ILE A 183 11.98 8.60 2.14
N GLY A 184 12.13 7.33 1.82
CA GLY A 184 12.46 6.88 0.47
C GLY A 184 12.59 5.38 0.33
N MET A 185 12.61 4.96 -0.93
CA MET A 185 12.90 3.59 -1.35
C MET A 185 14.05 3.64 -2.36
N CYS A 186 15.04 2.75 -2.19
CA CYS A 186 16.20 2.67 -3.05
C CYS A 186 16.15 1.36 -3.85
N TYR A 187 15.88 1.44 -5.14
CA TYR A 187 15.76 0.29 -6.04
C TYR A 187 17.08 -0.09 -6.70
N GLU A 188 18.06 0.80 -6.68
CA GLU A 188 19.37 0.61 -7.29
C GLU A 188 20.49 1.10 -6.37
N GLY A 189 21.47 0.22 -6.14
CA GLY A 189 22.62 0.51 -5.31
C GLY A 189 22.35 0.55 -3.81
N GLU A 190 23.37 0.90 -3.04
CA GLU A 190 23.39 0.89 -1.57
C GLU A 190 23.65 2.31 -1.03
N ARG A 191 22.93 3.29 -1.60
CA ARG A 191 23.12 4.71 -1.30
C ARG A 191 21.79 5.46 -1.33
N PHE A 192 21.59 6.39 -0.39
CA PHE A 192 20.45 7.30 -0.38
C PHE A 192 20.86 8.69 0.09
N VAL A 193 20.29 9.74 -0.51
CA VAL A 193 20.56 11.13 -0.12
C VAL A 193 19.28 11.77 0.43
N ASP A 194 19.27 12.01 1.73
CA ASP A 194 18.20 12.77 2.37
C ASP A 194 18.46 14.27 2.24
N LYS A 195 17.68 14.92 1.36
CA LYS A 195 17.72 16.38 1.11
C LYS A 195 16.76 17.16 2.01
N THR A 196 16.08 16.47 2.93
CA THR A 196 15.05 17.08 3.80
C THR A 196 15.51 17.28 5.24
N VAL A 197 16.79 17.00 5.51
CA VAL A 197 17.42 17.24 6.82
C VAL A 197 17.42 18.74 7.14
N ARG A 198 17.27 19.06 8.44
CA ARG A 198 17.34 20.43 8.93
C ARG A 198 18.65 20.63 9.70
N SER A 199 19.30 21.77 9.47
CA SER A 199 20.54 22.11 10.17
C SER A 199 20.34 22.11 11.68
N GLY A 200 21.27 21.51 12.42
CA GLY A 200 21.22 21.39 13.89
C GLY A 200 20.26 20.33 14.44
N GLN A 201 19.46 19.69 13.61
CA GLN A 201 18.57 18.62 14.02
C GLN A 201 19.32 17.26 14.04
N ARG A 202 19.00 16.42 15.02
CA ARG A 202 19.46 15.03 15.08
C ARG A 202 18.39 14.11 14.53
N TYR A 203 18.80 13.01 13.90
CA TYR A 203 17.90 12.00 13.34
C TYR A 203 18.45 10.60 13.60
N VAL A 204 17.56 9.62 13.67
CA VAL A 204 17.90 8.20 13.68
C VAL A 204 17.43 7.59 12.35
N TYR A 205 18.31 6.89 11.68
CA TYR A 205 18.00 6.23 10.40
C TYR A 205 18.03 4.72 10.54
N TYR A 206 17.08 4.09 9.88
CA TYR A 206 17.07 2.66 9.64
C TYR A 206 16.99 2.40 8.15
N VAL A 207 17.69 1.39 7.69
CA VAL A 207 17.61 0.89 6.33
C VAL A 207 17.30 -0.60 6.42
N THR A 208 16.22 -1.00 5.79
CA THR A 208 15.81 -2.40 5.70
C THR A 208 15.97 -2.90 4.28
N SER A 209 16.14 -4.21 4.15
CA SER A 209 16.16 -4.90 2.86
C SER A 209 14.77 -5.43 2.54
N VAL A 210 14.41 -5.42 1.28
CA VAL A 210 13.18 -6.03 0.79
C VAL A 210 13.50 -6.95 -0.39
N ASP A 211 12.94 -8.15 -0.39
CA ASP A 211 13.14 -9.13 -1.45
C ASP A 211 12.19 -8.95 -2.65
N ARG A 212 12.16 -9.93 -3.55
CA ARG A 212 11.32 -9.94 -4.76
C ARG A 212 9.83 -10.14 -4.47
N LEU A 213 9.46 -10.71 -3.31
CA LEU A 213 8.07 -10.93 -2.87
C LEU A 213 7.65 -9.99 -1.74
N HIS A 214 8.45 -8.93 -1.54
CA HIS A 214 8.20 -7.82 -0.64
C HIS A 214 8.30 -8.17 0.85
N ASN A 215 8.96 -9.28 1.22
CA ASN A 215 9.34 -9.53 2.61
C ASN A 215 10.43 -8.53 3.03
N GLU A 216 10.28 -7.97 4.25
CA GLU A 216 11.16 -6.95 4.83
C GLU A 216 11.83 -7.45 6.13
#